data_5b370272fbb8568b0f32a857925c77f5
#
_entry.id   5b370272fbb8568b0f32a857925c77f5
#
_cell.length_a   1.000
_cell.length_b   1.000
_cell.length_c   1.000
_cell.angle_alpha   90.00
_cell.angle_beta   90.00
_cell.angle_gamma   90.00
#
_symmetry.space_group_name_H-M   'P 1'
#
loop_
_entity.id
_entity.type
_entity.pdbx_description
1 polymer ?
#
loop_
_entity_poly.entity_id
_entity_poly.type
_entity_poly.pdbx_seq_one_letter_code
_entity_poly.pdbx_strand_id
1 'polypeptide(L)'
;FCDNYAYEYTNLKQRLDIPLLMVETDATKQCEGQIRTRVEAFIESLKIAKGASIGKKSLKKTEDGKMYVLGIDSGSTSTNAVILNENKEIVAFDVVRTGAKSGESAERILSEILERAGLKREDISLIVSTGYGRVSIPFADENVTEISCHGRGAHYFNPDVRTILDIGGQDSKAIRLNENGEV
;
A
#
# COMPACT_ATOMS: atom_id res chain seq x y z
N PHE A 1 -24.52 -3.12 -3.05
CA PHE A 1 -23.81 -2.85 -1.77
C PHE A 1 -23.04 -1.53 -1.81
N CYS A 2 -22.40 -1.15 -2.93
CA CYS A 2 -21.63 0.09 -3.08
C CYS A 2 -22.47 1.38 -2.98
N ASP A 3 -23.72 1.37 -3.45
CA ASP A 3 -24.56 2.56 -3.49
C ASP A 3 -24.93 3.12 -2.11
N ASN A 4 -25.05 2.27 -1.10
CA ASN A 4 -25.39 2.70 0.26
C ASN A 4 -24.20 3.43 0.93
N TYR A 5 -22.96 3.01 0.69
CA TYR A 5 -21.78 3.65 1.29
C TYR A 5 -21.50 5.03 0.70
N ALA A 6 -21.71 5.21 -0.60
CA ALA A 6 -21.57 6.51 -1.24
C ALA A 6 -22.59 7.55 -0.71
N TYR A 7 -23.80 7.10 -0.40
CA TYR A 7 -24.84 7.93 0.21
C TYR A 7 -24.49 8.31 1.66
N GLU A 8 -24.05 7.35 2.47
CA GLU A 8 -23.58 7.57 3.85
C GLU A 8 -22.39 8.51 3.90
N TYR A 9 -21.43 8.38 3.02
CA TYR A 9 -20.27 9.27 2.90
C TYR A 9 -20.69 10.72 2.59
N THR A 10 -21.58 10.92 1.63
CA THR A 10 -22.08 12.26 1.26
C THR A 10 -22.80 12.91 2.43
N ASN A 11 -23.56 12.13 3.19
CA ASN A 11 -24.26 12.58 4.39
C ASN A 11 -23.29 12.93 5.54
N LEU A 12 -22.26 12.12 5.75
CA LEU A 12 -21.20 12.39 6.73
C LEU A 12 -20.37 13.62 6.37
N LYS A 13 -20.00 13.78 5.11
CA LYS A 13 -19.25 14.94 4.63
C LYS A 13 -20.03 16.26 4.81
N GLN A 14 -21.35 16.24 4.65
CA GLN A 14 -22.19 17.40 4.87
C GLN A 14 -22.41 17.74 6.35
N ARG A 15 -22.28 16.75 7.25
CA ARG A 15 -22.53 16.90 8.71
C ARG A 15 -21.28 17.19 9.52
N LEU A 16 -20.12 16.80 9.00
CA LEU A 16 -18.85 16.94 9.69
C LEU A 16 -18.01 17.95 8.90
N ASP A 17 -17.75 19.09 9.49
CA ASP A 17 -16.87 20.13 8.92
C ASP A 17 -15.38 19.72 9.10
N ILE A 18 -15.05 18.51 8.65
CA ILE A 18 -13.71 17.92 8.70
C ILE A 18 -13.35 17.32 7.32
N PRO A 19 -12.07 17.38 6.89
CA PRO A 19 -11.61 16.73 5.68
C PRO A 19 -11.73 15.21 5.82
N LEU A 20 -12.69 14.61 5.13
CA LEU A 20 -12.93 13.17 5.07
C LEU A 20 -12.45 12.63 3.73
N LEU A 21 -11.62 11.61 3.78
CA LEU A 21 -11.23 10.78 2.62
C LEU A 21 -11.79 9.38 2.82
N MET A 22 -12.66 8.95 1.91
CA MET A 22 -13.14 7.58 1.86
C MET A 22 -12.30 6.78 0.86
N VAL A 23 -11.76 5.66 1.31
CA VAL A 23 -11.02 4.71 0.47
C VAL A 23 -11.79 3.40 0.48
N GLU A 24 -12.47 3.11 -0.62
CA GLU A 24 -13.18 1.86 -0.82
C GLU A 24 -12.26 0.82 -1.46
N THR A 25 -12.22 -0.38 -0.92
CA THR A 25 -11.28 -1.42 -1.34
C THR A 25 -12.03 -2.69 -1.70
N ASP A 26 -12.50 -2.75 -2.94
CA ASP A 26 -13.11 -3.97 -3.48
C ASP A 26 -12.16 -4.68 -4.46
N ALA A 27 -12.17 -6.02 -4.46
CA ALA A 27 -11.27 -6.88 -5.26
C ALA A 27 -11.65 -6.96 -6.75
N THR A 28 -12.44 -6.03 -7.27
CA THR A 28 -12.83 -6.00 -8.68
C THR A 28 -11.84 -5.19 -9.52
N LYS A 29 -11.50 -5.69 -10.71
CA LYS A 29 -10.55 -5.07 -11.66
C LYS A 29 -10.90 -3.64 -12.11
N GLN A 30 -12.02 -3.08 -11.66
CA GLN A 30 -12.49 -1.74 -12.04
C GLN A 30 -11.96 -0.60 -11.17
N CYS A 31 -11.17 -0.89 -10.14
CA CYS A 31 -10.75 0.10 -9.15
C CYS A 31 -9.30 0.58 -9.34
N GLU A 32 -8.93 0.98 -10.55
CA GLU A 32 -7.60 1.50 -10.87
C GLU A 32 -7.20 2.70 -9.98
N GLY A 33 -8.15 3.58 -9.65
CA GLY A 33 -7.94 4.70 -8.73
C GLY A 33 -7.68 4.29 -7.28
N GLN A 34 -8.27 3.19 -6.84
CA GLN A 34 -8.14 2.69 -5.46
C GLN A 34 -6.83 1.92 -5.26
N ILE A 35 -6.40 1.15 -6.28
CA ILE A 35 -5.08 0.51 -6.30
C ILE A 35 -4.00 1.60 -6.23
N ARG A 36 -4.14 2.66 -7.00
CA ARG A 36 -3.23 3.80 -6.99
C ARG A 36 -3.13 4.44 -5.61
N THR A 37 -4.26 4.66 -4.91
CA THR A 37 -4.30 5.23 -3.56
C THR A 37 -3.58 4.35 -2.53
N ARG A 38 -3.78 3.03 -2.56
CA ARG A 38 -3.10 2.08 -1.66
C ARG A 38 -1.61 1.99 -1.95
N VAL A 39 -1.25 2.03 -3.22
CA VAL A 39 0.12 1.99 -3.71
C VAL A 39 0.90 3.24 -3.30
N GLU A 40 0.32 4.40 -3.48
CA GLU A 40 0.97 5.67 -3.10
C GLU A 40 1.06 5.82 -1.57
N ALA A 41 0.10 5.24 -0.80
CA ALA A 41 0.18 5.08 0.65
C ALA A 41 1.42 4.30 1.07
N PHE A 42 1.72 3.26 0.33
CA PHE A 42 2.87 2.41 0.57
C PHE A 42 4.20 3.13 0.28
N ILE A 43 4.26 3.97 -0.75
CA ILE A 43 5.43 4.77 -1.13
C ILE A 43 5.92 5.65 0.02
N GLU A 44 4.99 6.28 0.73
CA GLU A 44 5.36 7.22 1.79
C GLU A 44 5.83 6.49 3.04
N SER A 45 5.34 5.29 3.32
CA SER A 45 5.86 4.46 4.41
C SER A 45 7.33 4.10 4.22
N LEU A 46 7.77 3.95 2.97
CA LEU A 46 9.18 3.73 2.61
C LEU A 46 10.07 4.96 2.86
N LYS A 47 9.53 6.18 2.84
CA LYS A 47 10.27 7.40 3.19
C LYS A 47 10.51 7.54 4.68
N ILE A 48 9.58 7.07 5.53
CA ILE A 48 9.73 7.08 6.98
C ILE A 48 10.79 6.07 7.41
N ALA A 49 10.85 4.94 6.76
CA ALA A 49 11.91 3.96 6.98
C ALA A 49 13.31 4.56 6.74
N LYS A 50 13.44 5.65 5.98
CA LYS A 50 14.68 6.45 5.89
C LYS A 50 14.95 7.33 7.11
N GLY A 51 13.95 7.66 7.91
CA GLY A 51 14.09 8.48 9.13
C GLY A 51 14.14 7.67 10.42
N ALA A 52 13.49 6.52 10.48
CA ALA A 52 13.68 5.53 11.52
C ALA A 52 14.86 4.67 11.09
N SER A 53 15.93 4.60 11.90
CA SER A 53 17.12 3.77 11.64
C SER A 53 16.79 2.40 11.03
N ILE A 54 16.59 2.35 9.73
CA ILE A 54 16.79 1.13 8.96
C ILE A 54 18.27 0.85 9.16
N GLY A 55 18.59 -0.21 9.91
CA GLY A 55 19.97 -0.62 10.08
C GLY A 55 20.63 -0.58 8.70
N LYS A 56 21.73 0.18 8.57
CA LYS A 56 22.47 0.56 7.37
C LYS A 56 22.64 -0.56 6.32
N LYS A 57 21.54 -1.06 5.75
CA LYS A 57 21.58 -1.82 4.50
C LYS A 57 21.65 -0.79 3.40
N SER A 58 22.81 -0.60 2.78
CA SER A 58 22.90 0.19 1.56
C SER A 58 21.93 -0.42 0.55
N LEU A 59 20.93 0.34 0.12
CA LEU A 59 19.97 -0.10 -0.89
C LEU A 59 20.77 -0.47 -2.15
N LYS A 60 20.60 -1.68 -2.64
CA LYS A 60 21.24 -2.13 -3.87
C LYS A 60 20.72 -1.30 -5.04
N LYS A 61 21.59 -1.01 -5.97
CA LYS A 61 21.22 -0.46 -7.28
C LYS A 61 21.46 -1.52 -8.33
N THR A 62 20.68 -1.49 -9.39
CA THR A 62 20.90 -2.28 -10.60
C THR A 62 22.24 -1.92 -11.25
N GLU A 63 22.70 -2.72 -12.20
CA GLU A 63 23.97 -2.42 -12.94
C GLU A 63 23.92 -1.09 -13.67
N ASP A 64 22.74 -0.65 -14.13
CA ASP A 64 22.50 0.66 -14.76
C ASP A 64 22.23 1.79 -13.76
N GLY A 65 22.43 1.53 -12.46
CA GLY A 65 22.33 2.53 -11.39
C GLY A 65 20.93 2.87 -10.89
N LYS A 66 19.89 2.18 -11.39
CA LYS A 66 18.50 2.37 -10.98
C LYS A 66 18.19 1.67 -9.64
N MET A 67 17.15 2.13 -8.99
CA MET A 67 16.67 1.56 -7.74
C MET A 67 15.18 1.24 -7.85
N TYR A 68 14.83 0.00 -7.51
CA TYR A 68 13.44 -0.44 -7.48
C TYR A 68 13.06 -0.91 -6.08
N VAL A 69 11.86 -0.55 -5.64
CA VAL A 69 11.29 -0.98 -4.37
C VAL A 69 9.96 -1.66 -4.62
N LEU A 70 9.76 -2.82 -4.00
CA LEU A 70 8.53 -3.58 -4.09
C LEU A 70 7.74 -3.48 -2.79
N GLY A 71 6.48 -3.14 -2.88
CA GLY A 71 5.50 -3.21 -1.81
C GLY A 71 4.50 -4.33 -2.00
N ILE A 72 4.19 -5.06 -0.91
CA ILE A 72 3.19 -6.13 -0.91
C ILE A 72 2.21 -5.89 0.25
N ASP A 73 0.95 -5.62 -0.06
CA ASP A 73 -0.14 -5.58 0.92
C ASP A 73 -0.89 -6.92 0.88
N SER A 74 -0.67 -7.74 1.90
CA SER A 74 -1.33 -9.04 2.05
C SER A 74 -2.56 -8.92 2.94
N GLY A 75 -3.68 -8.54 2.34
CA GLY A 75 -4.98 -8.48 3.00
C GLY A 75 -5.64 -9.86 3.12
N SER A 76 -6.77 -9.92 3.84
CA SER A 76 -7.55 -11.15 4.02
C SER A 76 -8.22 -11.64 2.73
N THR A 77 -8.58 -10.74 1.84
CA THR A 77 -9.31 -11.03 0.60
C THR A 77 -8.41 -10.97 -0.63
N SER A 78 -7.56 -9.95 -0.71
CA SER A 78 -6.65 -9.71 -1.83
C SER A 78 -5.24 -9.44 -1.34
N THR A 79 -4.27 -9.84 -2.15
CA THR A 79 -2.87 -9.47 -2.03
C THR A 79 -2.53 -8.54 -3.18
N ASN A 80 -2.04 -7.35 -2.86
CA ASN A 80 -1.72 -6.29 -3.82
C ASN A 80 -0.20 -6.11 -3.84
N ALA A 81 0.38 -5.79 -4.99
CA ALA A 81 1.80 -5.48 -5.09
C ALA A 81 2.05 -4.31 -6.03
N VAL A 82 3.13 -3.58 -5.76
CA VAL A 82 3.57 -2.45 -6.57
C VAL A 82 5.08 -2.33 -6.59
N ILE A 83 5.63 -2.01 -7.76
CA ILE A 83 7.04 -1.66 -7.94
C ILE A 83 7.15 -0.18 -8.26
N LEU A 84 8.05 0.47 -7.55
CA LEU A 84 8.40 1.87 -7.74
C LEU A 84 9.86 2.03 -8.12
N ASN A 85 10.14 3.04 -8.93
CA ASN A 85 11.51 3.48 -9.21
C ASN A 85 12.01 4.51 -8.17
N GLU A 86 13.22 4.99 -8.32
CA GLU A 86 13.86 6.01 -7.48
C GLU A 86 13.14 7.37 -7.48
N ASN A 87 12.36 7.66 -8.53
CA ASN A 87 11.54 8.87 -8.66
C ASN A 87 10.16 8.69 -8.02
N LYS A 88 9.87 7.51 -7.45
CA LYS A 88 8.57 7.12 -6.87
C LYS A 88 7.46 6.96 -7.91
N GLU A 89 7.83 6.73 -9.15
CA GLU A 89 6.88 6.43 -10.22
C GLU A 89 6.54 4.93 -10.19
N ILE A 90 5.27 4.63 -10.45
CA ILE A 90 4.79 3.25 -10.52
C ILE A 90 5.31 2.61 -11.80
N VAL A 91 6.17 1.61 -11.66
CA VAL A 91 6.69 0.79 -12.76
C VAL A 91 5.71 -0.31 -13.14
N ALA A 92 5.17 -0.99 -12.13
CA ALA A 92 4.16 -2.02 -12.30
C ALA A 92 3.33 -2.17 -11.02
N PHE A 93 2.10 -2.67 -11.16
CA PHE A 93 1.25 -3.09 -10.06
C PHE A 93 0.41 -4.31 -10.46
N ASP A 94 0.00 -5.07 -9.45
CA ASP A 94 -0.89 -6.21 -9.65
C ASP A 94 -1.72 -6.53 -8.40
N VAL A 95 -2.80 -7.31 -8.59
CA VAL A 95 -3.73 -7.73 -7.54
C VAL A 95 -4.12 -9.18 -7.75
N VAL A 96 -3.96 -10.00 -6.72
CA VAL A 96 -4.40 -11.40 -6.72
C VAL A 96 -5.29 -11.68 -5.50
N ARG A 97 -6.10 -12.73 -5.58
CA ARG A 97 -6.83 -13.22 -4.39
C ARG A 97 -5.86 -13.85 -3.41
N THR A 98 -5.96 -13.51 -2.12
CA THR A 98 -5.08 -14.04 -1.08
C THR A 98 -5.25 -15.56 -0.91
N GLY A 99 -6.48 -16.07 -1.00
CA GLY A 99 -6.73 -17.50 -0.78
C GLY A 99 -6.47 -17.92 0.68
N ALA A 100 -6.24 -19.21 0.89
CA ALA A 100 -6.08 -19.78 2.24
C ALA A 100 -4.67 -19.55 2.83
N LYS A 101 -3.68 -19.29 2.00
CA LYS A 101 -2.28 -19.11 2.41
C LYS A 101 -1.69 -17.84 1.82
N SER A 102 -1.50 -16.85 2.66
CA SER A 102 -0.98 -15.53 2.26
C SER A 102 0.44 -15.59 1.67
N GLY A 103 1.30 -16.50 2.13
CA GLY A 103 2.64 -16.68 1.59
C GLY A 103 2.64 -17.16 0.12
N GLU A 104 1.75 -18.09 -0.25
CA GLU A 104 1.62 -18.58 -1.62
C GLU A 104 1.11 -17.49 -2.58
N SER A 105 0.15 -16.66 -2.14
CA SER A 105 -0.32 -15.53 -2.94
C SER A 105 0.74 -14.44 -3.08
N ALA A 106 1.57 -14.24 -2.05
CA ALA A 106 2.68 -13.30 -2.10
C ALA A 106 3.77 -13.74 -3.09
N GLU A 107 4.13 -15.03 -3.12
CA GLU A 107 5.08 -15.58 -4.10
C GLU A 107 4.53 -15.48 -5.54
N ARG A 108 3.25 -15.78 -5.71
CA ARG A 108 2.59 -15.68 -7.02
C ARG A 108 2.61 -14.25 -7.54
N ILE A 109 2.16 -13.28 -6.72
CA ILE A 109 2.12 -11.87 -7.15
C ILE A 109 3.51 -11.31 -7.38
N LEU A 110 4.52 -11.76 -6.61
CA LEU A 110 5.92 -11.40 -6.85
C LEU A 110 6.36 -11.81 -8.25
N SER A 111 6.08 -13.06 -8.64
CA SER A 111 6.46 -13.56 -9.97
C SER A 111 5.74 -12.81 -11.09
N GLU A 112 4.42 -12.62 -10.96
CA GLU A 112 3.60 -11.93 -11.95
C GLU A 112 4.01 -10.45 -12.13
N ILE A 113 4.29 -9.74 -11.04
CA ILE A 113 4.65 -8.31 -11.12
C ILE A 113 6.06 -8.11 -11.66
N LEU A 114 7.01 -9.00 -11.35
CA LEU A 114 8.37 -8.94 -11.91
C LEU A 114 8.36 -9.19 -13.40
N GLU A 115 7.60 -10.20 -13.87
CA GLU A 115 7.43 -10.46 -15.30
C GLU A 115 6.83 -9.25 -16.03
N ARG A 116 5.77 -8.65 -15.45
CA ARG A 116 5.11 -7.46 -16.00
C ARG A 116 6.03 -6.25 -16.07
N ALA A 117 6.91 -6.07 -15.08
CA ALA A 117 7.89 -4.99 -15.03
C ALA A 117 9.12 -5.25 -15.92
N GLY A 118 9.32 -6.47 -16.41
CA GLY A 118 10.54 -6.88 -17.09
C GLY A 118 11.78 -6.87 -16.20
N LEU A 119 11.58 -7.07 -14.88
CA LEU A 119 12.61 -7.03 -13.85
C LEU A 119 12.86 -8.43 -13.29
N LYS A 120 14.06 -8.62 -12.75
CA LYS A 120 14.43 -9.79 -11.95
C LYS A 120 14.33 -9.45 -10.45
N ARG A 121 14.27 -10.50 -9.62
CA ARG A 121 14.26 -10.29 -8.17
C ARG A 121 15.49 -9.56 -7.67
N GLU A 122 16.64 -9.77 -8.29
CA GLU A 122 17.91 -9.13 -7.94
C GLU A 122 17.91 -7.62 -8.18
N ASP A 123 17.02 -7.14 -9.07
CA ASP A 123 16.85 -5.72 -9.40
C ASP A 123 16.08 -4.97 -8.29
N ILE A 124 15.35 -5.73 -7.43
CA ILE A 124 14.60 -5.13 -6.32
C ILE A 124 15.52 -4.86 -5.15
N SER A 125 15.64 -3.59 -4.80
CA SER A 125 16.51 -3.08 -3.74
C SER A 125 15.96 -3.35 -2.34
N LEU A 126 14.63 -3.32 -2.19
CA LEU A 126 13.93 -3.50 -0.92
C LEU A 126 12.53 -4.06 -1.18
N ILE A 127 12.12 -5.03 -0.38
CA ILE A 127 10.76 -5.56 -0.35
C ILE A 127 10.14 -5.27 1.00
N VAL A 128 9.01 -4.55 0.99
CA VAL A 128 8.27 -4.22 2.20
C VAL A 128 6.90 -4.87 2.15
N SER A 129 6.50 -5.49 3.24
CA SER A 129 5.18 -6.10 3.39
C SER A 129 4.31 -5.35 4.38
N THR A 130 3.01 -5.32 4.09
CA THR A 130 1.96 -4.76 4.95
C THR A 130 0.70 -5.63 4.90
N GLY A 131 -0.36 -5.22 5.60
CA GLY A 131 -1.60 -5.95 5.72
C GLY A 131 -1.59 -7.01 6.81
N TYR A 132 -2.71 -7.70 6.97
CA TYR A 132 -2.90 -8.74 7.98
C TYR A 132 -1.88 -9.90 7.83
N GLY A 133 -1.61 -10.30 6.59
CA GLY A 133 -0.70 -11.41 6.26
C GLY A 133 0.79 -11.03 6.18
N ARG A 134 1.18 -9.78 6.46
CA ARG A 134 2.55 -9.27 6.26
C ARG A 134 3.64 -10.14 6.88
N VAL A 135 3.41 -10.67 8.09
CA VAL A 135 4.40 -11.50 8.81
C VAL A 135 4.59 -12.90 8.19
N SER A 136 3.69 -13.31 7.31
CA SER A 136 3.75 -14.59 6.61
C SER A 136 4.47 -14.52 5.26
N ILE A 137 5.10 -13.40 4.93
CA ILE A 137 5.85 -13.19 3.69
C ILE A 137 7.34 -13.33 3.99
N PRO A 138 7.94 -14.51 3.76
CA PRO A 138 9.30 -14.82 4.25
C PRO A 138 10.41 -14.07 3.51
N PHE A 139 10.11 -13.52 2.35
CA PHE A 139 11.07 -12.81 1.51
C PHE A 139 10.98 -11.28 1.64
N ALA A 140 10.10 -10.76 2.48
CA ALA A 140 10.07 -9.33 2.78
C ALA A 140 11.26 -8.93 3.65
N ASP A 141 11.91 -7.84 3.29
CA ASP A 141 13.01 -7.26 4.06
C ASP A 141 12.49 -6.52 5.31
N GLU A 142 11.30 -5.91 5.19
CA GLU A 142 10.68 -5.10 6.24
C GLU A 142 9.17 -5.35 6.30
N ASN A 143 8.62 -5.18 7.51
CA ASN A 143 7.18 -5.25 7.75
C ASN A 143 6.67 -3.93 8.33
N VAL A 144 5.66 -3.33 7.70
CA VAL A 144 5.03 -2.08 8.16
C VAL A 144 3.55 -2.32 8.45
N THR A 145 3.01 -1.65 9.44
CA THR A 145 1.58 -1.79 9.77
C THR A 145 0.71 -1.17 8.68
N GLU A 146 -0.42 -1.79 8.39
CA GLU A 146 -1.37 -1.28 7.40
C GLU A 146 -1.91 0.11 7.76
N ILE A 147 -2.08 0.38 9.06
CA ILE A 147 -2.54 1.69 9.56
C ILE A 147 -1.55 2.79 9.18
N SER A 148 -0.25 2.54 9.38
CA SER A 148 0.80 3.48 8.98
C SER A 148 0.84 3.69 7.47
N CYS A 149 0.69 2.60 6.69
CA CYS A 149 0.66 2.69 5.24
C CYS A 149 -0.55 3.51 4.75
N HIS A 150 -1.76 3.22 5.24
CA HIS A 150 -2.97 3.96 4.88
C HIS A 150 -2.88 5.44 5.28
N GLY A 151 -2.36 5.71 6.49
CA GLY A 151 -2.14 7.08 6.97
C GLY A 151 -1.28 7.89 6.01
N ARG A 152 -0.15 7.34 5.65
CA ARG A 152 0.80 8.01 4.76
C ARG A 152 0.29 8.20 3.35
N GLY A 153 -0.38 7.21 2.77
CA GLY A 153 -0.92 7.34 1.44
C GLY A 153 -2.04 8.35 1.35
N ALA A 154 -2.94 8.35 2.31
CA ALA A 154 -3.99 9.35 2.35
C ALA A 154 -3.41 10.78 2.46
N HIS A 155 -2.40 10.96 3.30
CA HIS A 155 -1.71 12.25 3.44
C HIS A 155 -0.95 12.66 2.17
N TYR A 156 -0.38 11.70 1.44
CA TYR A 156 0.29 11.98 0.15
C TYR A 156 -0.70 12.56 -0.88
N PHE A 157 -1.93 12.01 -0.95
CA PHE A 157 -2.97 12.52 -1.84
C PHE A 157 -3.57 13.85 -1.38
N ASN A 158 -3.76 13.99 -0.08
CA ASN A 158 -4.31 15.19 0.52
C ASN A 158 -3.53 15.51 1.80
N PRO A 159 -2.55 16.45 1.73
CA PRO A 159 -1.76 16.86 2.88
C PRO A 159 -2.58 17.46 4.05
N ASP A 160 -3.80 17.89 3.78
CA ASP A 160 -4.70 18.45 4.79
C ASP A 160 -5.52 17.39 5.52
N VAL A 161 -5.47 16.11 5.09
CA VAL A 161 -6.21 15.04 5.76
C VAL A 161 -5.68 14.83 7.19
N ARG A 162 -6.60 14.71 8.15
CA ARG A 162 -6.30 14.45 9.57
C ARG A 162 -7.03 13.23 10.10
N THR A 163 -8.06 12.78 9.43
CA THR A 163 -8.84 11.60 9.81
C THR A 163 -9.20 10.80 8.56
N ILE A 164 -8.96 9.50 8.63
CA ILE A 164 -9.26 8.55 7.55
C ILE A 164 -10.27 7.55 8.10
N LEU A 165 -11.31 7.28 7.35
CA LEU A 165 -12.18 6.13 7.57
C LEU A 165 -11.83 5.09 6.50
N ASP A 166 -11.16 4.02 6.91
CA ASP A 166 -10.81 2.90 6.06
C ASP A 166 -11.86 1.80 6.24
N ILE A 167 -12.55 1.46 5.15
CA ILE A 167 -13.60 0.44 5.14
C ILE A 167 -13.12 -0.70 4.27
N GLY A 168 -12.66 -1.75 4.91
CA GLY A 168 -12.18 -2.97 4.26
C GLY A 168 -13.27 -4.04 4.07
N GLY A 169 -12.90 -5.16 3.48
CA GLY A 169 -13.82 -6.27 3.24
C GLY A 169 -14.27 -7.02 4.51
N GLN A 170 -13.53 -6.90 5.61
CA GLN A 170 -13.81 -7.61 6.87
C GLN A 170 -13.84 -6.68 8.10
N ASP A 171 -13.15 -5.55 8.06
CA ASP A 171 -13.09 -4.60 9.17
C ASP A 171 -13.15 -3.15 8.66
N SER A 172 -13.36 -2.25 9.60
CA SER A 172 -13.33 -0.80 9.34
C SER A 172 -12.48 -0.13 10.41
N LYS A 173 -11.69 0.86 10.01
CA LYS A 173 -10.75 1.56 10.88
C LYS A 173 -10.92 3.07 10.78
N ALA A 174 -10.84 3.76 11.90
CA ALA A 174 -10.65 5.20 11.95
C ALA A 174 -9.19 5.49 12.29
N ILE A 175 -8.49 6.21 11.42
CA ILE A 175 -7.08 6.53 11.57
C ILE A 175 -6.95 8.04 11.73
N ARG A 176 -6.32 8.49 12.82
CA ARG A 176 -6.01 9.90 13.01
C ARG A 176 -4.56 10.18 12.70
N LEU A 177 -4.31 11.29 11.99
CA LEU A 177 -2.98 11.71 11.57
C LEU A 177 -2.59 13.02 12.23
N ASN A 178 -1.29 13.17 12.49
CA ASN A 178 -0.69 14.46 12.79
C ASN A 178 -0.45 15.27 11.49
N GLU A 179 0.13 16.46 11.64
CA GLU A 179 0.41 17.37 10.52
C GLU A 179 1.41 16.79 9.51
N ASN A 180 2.24 15.83 9.93
CA ASN A 180 3.23 15.15 9.09
C ASN A 180 2.67 13.87 8.42
N GLY A 181 1.38 13.57 8.58
CA GLY A 181 0.76 12.35 8.05
C GLY A 181 1.14 11.08 8.81
N GLU A 182 1.54 11.20 10.07
CA GLU A 182 1.87 10.08 10.95
C GLU A 182 0.67 9.73 11.84
N VAL A 183 0.52 8.44 12.12
CA VAL A 183 -0.52 7.89 13.00
C VAL A 183 -0.12 8.02 14.45
#